data_ab8c6913906065394b177afff45f4e7a
#
_entry.id   ab8c6913906065394b177afff45f4e7a
#
_cell.length_a   1.000
_cell.length_b   1.000
_cell.length_c   1.000
_cell.angle_alpha   90.00
_cell.angle_beta   90.00
_cell.angle_gamma   90.00
#
_symmetry.space_group_name_H-M   'P 1'
#
loop_
_entity.id
_entity.type
_entity.pdbx_description
1 polymer ?
#
loop_
_entity_poly.entity_id
_entity_poly.type
_entity_poly.pdbx_seq_one_letter_code
_entity_poly.pdbx_strand_id
1 'polypeptide(L)'
;LLAPGPHTGEGEWTIFKVLTRVWIPLVVVLVVAAAAFGVYRLHGVFGSTNINQAVGIKDDSKNIIPKDIVYEIFGPAGTKGEVNYLDDKAQPQRAVFTTLPWKLTITTTMTSVFANVVAMGDSDEIGCRILSNGEVKDEQNASNHNAQVFCMVKSA
;
A
#
# COMPACT_ATOMS: atom_id res chain seq x y z
N LEU A 1 23.44 85.71 12.20
CA LEU A 1 24.66 85.24 11.50
C LEU A 1 25.01 83.86 12.01
N LEU A 2 24.54 82.79 11.38
CA LEU A 2 25.29 81.55 11.23
C LEU A 2 24.50 80.63 10.32
N ALA A 3 25.13 80.19 9.28
CA ALA A 3 24.62 79.39 8.17
C ALA A 3 24.32 77.95 8.58
N PRO A 4 23.39 77.32 7.89
CA PRO A 4 23.11 75.85 8.10
C PRO A 4 24.15 75.03 7.35
N GLY A 5 24.60 73.98 7.99
CA GLY A 5 25.48 72.95 7.44
C GLY A 5 24.77 71.99 6.48
N PRO A 6 25.50 71.27 5.66
CA PRO A 6 24.98 70.59 4.49
C PRO A 6 24.39 69.26 4.76
N HIS A 7 23.44 68.94 3.94
CA HIS A 7 22.68 67.70 3.82
C HIS A 7 23.55 66.52 3.40
N THR A 8 23.60 65.51 4.24
CA THR A 8 24.10 64.17 3.85
C THR A 8 22.94 63.19 4.10
N GLY A 9 22.15 62.95 3.11
CA GLY A 9 21.03 62.03 3.29
C GLY A 9 20.42 61.42 2.01
N GLU A 10 20.95 61.74 0.82
CA GLU A 10 20.32 61.26 -0.40
C GLU A 10 20.87 59.94 -0.97
N GLY A 11 21.99 59.47 -0.46
CA GLY A 11 22.61 58.23 -0.94
C GLY A 11 22.08 56.93 -0.28
N GLU A 12 21.61 57.04 0.95
CA GLU A 12 21.18 55.83 1.68
C GLU A 12 19.78 55.32 1.26
N TRP A 13 18.89 56.20 0.87
CA TRP A 13 17.52 55.86 0.43
C TRP A 13 17.47 55.13 -0.91
N THR A 14 18.40 55.38 -1.79
CA THR A 14 18.49 54.68 -3.09
C THR A 14 19.05 53.28 -2.93
N ILE A 15 20.00 53.06 -2.04
CA ILE A 15 20.61 51.75 -1.77
C ILE A 15 19.56 50.84 -1.11
N PHE A 16 18.78 51.35 -0.14
CA PHE A 16 17.70 50.59 0.50
C PHE A 16 16.58 50.22 -0.51
N LYS A 17 16.19 51.11 -1.40
CA LYS A 17 15.18 50.81 -2.43
C LYS A 17 15.66 49.77 -3.46
N VAL A 18 16.92 49.82 -3.82
CA VAL A 18 17.51 48.84 -4.74
C VAL A 18 17.69 47.48 -4.03
N LEU A 19 18.11 47.48 -2.78
CA LEU A 19 18.29 46.27 -1.99
C LEU A 19 16.95 45.54 -1.76
N THR A 20 15.88 46.28 -1.43
CA THR A 20 14.54 45.67 -1.27
C THR A 20 13.96 45.20 -2.59
N ARG A 21 14.27 45.87 -3.70
CA ARG A 21 13.75 45.50 -5.01
C ARG A 21 14.43 44.24 -5.59
N VAL A 22 15.69 44.02 -5.23
CA VAL A 22 16.48 42.86 -5.69
C VAL A 22 16.36 41.69 -4.74
N TRP A 23 16.11 41.93 -3.46
CA TRP A 23 16.04 40.87 -2.46
C TRP A 23 14.81 39.95 -2.64
N ILE A 24 13.66 40.52 -2.98
CA ILE A 24 12.43 39.74 -3.23
C ILE A 24 12.63 38.74 -4.36
N PRO A 25 13.09 39.11 -5.57
CA PRO A 25 13.33 38.14 -6.63
C PRO A 25 14.42 37.11 -6.27
N LEU A 26 15.45 37.52 -5.51
CA LEU A 26 16.50 36.60 -5.07
C LEU A 26 15.97 35.52 -4.10
N VAL A 27 15.12 35.89 -3.15
CA VAL A 27 14.46 34.96 -2.25
C VAL A 27 13.55 34.01 -3.04
N VAL A 28 12.80 34.51 -4.01
CA VAL A 28 11.94 33.66 -4.86
C VAL A 28 12.78 32.63 -5.64
N VAL A 29 13.88 33.06 -6.25
CA VAL A 29 14.78 32.14 -6.97
C VAL A 29 15.35 31.07 -6.02
N LEU A 30 15.73 31.45 -4.81
CA LEU A 30 16.27 30.51 -3.81
C LEU A 30 15.22 29.49 -3.38
N VAL A 31 13.99 29.92 -3.13
CA VAL A 31 12.88 29.03 -2.78
C VAL A 31 12.55 28.06 -3.92
N VAL A 32 12.50 28.56 -5.17
CA VAL A 32 12.25 27.72 -6.35
C VAL A 32 13.38 26.71 -6.55
N ALA A 33 14.63 27.12 -6.37
CA ALA A 33 15.78 26.22 -6.48
C ALA A 33 15.75 25.13 -5.39
N ALA A 34 15.42 25.49 -4.16
CA ALA A 34 15.27 24.53 -3.05
C ALA A 34 14.12 23.54 -3.30
N ALA A 35 12.99 24.03 -3.79
CA ALA A 35 11.84 23.20 -4.15
C ALA A 35 12.18 22.24 -5.30
N ALA A 36 12.82 22.74 -6.37
CA ALA A 36 13.26 21.92 -7.50
C ALA A 36 14.28 20.86 -7.08
N PHE A 37 15.22 21.20 -6.20
CA PHE A 37 16.18 20.24 -5.63
C PHE A 37 15.48 19.17 -4.78
N GLY A 38 14.51 19.55 -3.97
CA GLY A 38 13.70 18.61 -3.17
C GLY A 38 12.92 17.64 -4.07
N VAL A 39 12.25 18.14 -5.09
CA VAL A 39 11.53 17.32 -6.07
C VAL A 39 12.49 16.39 -6.83
N TYR A 40 13.64 16.90 -7.27
CA TYR A 40 14.64 16.09 -7.96
C TYR A 40 15.17 14.94 -7.08
N ARG A 41 15.44 15.23 -5.81
CA ARG A 41 15.91 14.19 -4.87
C ARG A 41 14.83 13.15 -4.54
N LEU A 42 13.58 13.58 -4.40
CA LEU A 42 12.45 12.68 -4.17
C LEU A 42 12.11 11.86 -5.42
N HIS A 43 12.24 12.43 -6.61
CA HIS A 43 12.04 11.70 -7.87
C HIS A 43 13.03 10.53 -8.02
N GLY A 44 14.25 10.68 -7.55
CA GLY A 44 15.25 9.61 -7.54
C GLY A 44 14.94 8.46 -6.57
N VAL A 45 14.13 8.72 -5.53
CA VAL A 45 13.75 7.71 -4.53
C VAL A 45 12.43 7.01 -4.91
N PHE A 46 11.49 7.73 -5.52
CA PHE A 46 10.16 7.19 -5.86
C PHE A 46 9.94 6.98 -7.38
N GLY A 47 10.83 7.47 -8.23
CA GLY A 47 10.67 7.46 -9.69
C GLY A 47 11.62 6.55 -10.45
N SER A 48 12.36 5.66 -9.81
CA SER A 48 13.27 4.74 -10.53
C SER A 48 12.57 3.47 -11.02
N THR A 49 11.41 3.60 -11.62
CA THR A 49 11.01 2.62 -12.62
C THR A 49 11.55 3.10 -13.95
N ASN A 50 12.82 2.85 -14.20
CA ASN A 50 13.43 2.96 -15.52
C ASN A 50 12.73 1.98 -16.46
N ILE A 51 11.66 2.46 -17.09
CA ILE A 51 10.98 1.75 -18.20
C ILE A 51 11.94 1.53 -19.37
N ASN A 52 13.08 2.21 -19.43
CA ASN A 52 14.07 2.12 -20.50
C ASN A 52 15.28 1.21 -20.20
N GLN A 53 15.30 0.50 -19.07
CA GLN A 53 16.27 -0.59 -18.86
C GLN A 53 15.68 -1.98 -19.14
N ALA A 54 14.54 -2.03 -19.81
CA ALA A 54 13.99 -3.27 -20.34
C ALA A 54 14.67 -3.75 -21.64
N VAL A 55 15.86 -3.27 -21.96
CA VAL A 55 16.70 -3.79 -23.07
C VAL A 55 18.00 -4.35 -22.48
N GLY A 56 17.84 -5.18 -21.54
CA GLY A 56 18.79 -6.14 -21.05
C GLY A 56 17.98 -7.32 -20.56
N ILE A 57 17.32 -8.00 -21.49
CA ILE A 57 16.79 -9.32 -21.27
C ILE A 57 17.99 -10.22 -21.03
N LYS A 58 18.52 -10.18 -19.80
CA LYS A 58 18.96 -11.40 -19.20
C LYS A 58 17.66 -12.16 -18.95
N ASP A 59 17.48 -13.18 -19.71
CA ASP A 59 16.53 -14.25 -19.53
C ASP A 59 16.85 -14.97 -18.21
N ASP A 60 16.75 -14.22 -17.10
CA ASP A 60 16.40 -14.78 -15.84
C ASP A 60 14.90 -15.09 -16.00
N SER A 61 14.62 -16.21 -16.60
CA SER A 61 13.40 -16.93 -16.34
C SER A 61 13.38 -17.14 -14.83
N LYS A 62 12.91 -16.11 -14.14
CA LYS A 62 12.59 -16.12 -12.72
C LYS A 62 11.71 -17.33 -12.59
N ASN A 63 12.24 -18.37 -12.01
CA ASN A 63 11.52 -19.61 -11.77
C ASN A 63 10.26 -19.19 -11.00
N ILE A 64 9.16 -18.98 -11.74
CA ILE A 64 7.88 -18.58 -11.19
C ILE A 64 7.39 -19.84 -10.49
N ILE A 65 7.76 -19.96 -9.22
CA ILE A 65 7.32 -21.06 -8.38
C ILE A 65 5.86 -20.76 -8.07
N PRO A 66 4.93 -21.59 -8.55
CA PRO A 66 3.53 -21.44 -8.19
C PRO A 66 3.40 -21.57 -6.67
N LYS A 67 2.56 -20.72 -6.08
CA LYS A 67 2.23 -20.79 -4.67
C LYS A 67 0.79 -21.25 -4.50
N ASP A 68 0.55 -22.05 -3.48
CA ASP A 68 -0.77 -22.53 -3.09
C ASP A 68 -1.31 -21.71 -1.93
N ILE A 69 -2.48 -21.09 -2.15
CA ILE A 69 -3.26 -20.45 -1.11
C ILE A 69 -4.42 -21.35 -0.77
N VAL A 70 -4.51 -21.71 0.48
CA VAL A 70 -5.56 -22.61 0.96
C VAL A 70 -6.45 -21.86 1.93
N TYR A 71 -7.73 -21.79 1.60
CA TYR A 71 -8.79 -21.38 2.51
C TYR A 71 -9.37 -22.61 3.18
N GLU A 72 -9.44 -22.59 4.49
CA GLU A 72 -10.00 -23.68 5.30
C GLU A 72 -11.00 -23.10 6.29
N ILE A 73 -12.22 -23.64 6.28
CA ILE A 73 -13.24 -23.34 7.26
C ILE A 73 -13.47 -24.60 8.07
N PHE A 74 -13.40 -24.49 9.38
CA PHE A 74 -13.50 -25.63 10.30
C PHE A 74 -14.49 -25.33 11.43
N GLY A 75 -15.00 -26.39 12.04
CA GLY A 75 -16.01 -26.34 13.10
C GLY A 75 -16.70 -27.67 13.26
N PRO A 76 -17.84 -27.73 13.93
CA PRO A 76 -18.59 -28.96 14.15
C PRO A 76 -19.02 -29.59 12.82
N ALA A 77 -18.89 -30.91 12.73
CA ALA A 77 -19.36 -31.67 11.57
C ALA A 77 -20.89 -31.51 11.39
N GLY A 78 -21.32 -31.36 10.12
CA GLY A 78 -22.73 -31.15 9.80
C GLY A 78 -23.19 -29.69 9.82
N THR A 79 -22.31 -28.73 10.20
CA THR A 79 -22.57 -27.30 10.05
C THR A 79 -22.81 -26.97 8.60
N LYS A 80 -23.89 -26.25 8.34
CA LYS A 80 -24.27 -25.74 7.01
C LYS A 80 -24.08 -24.24 7.00
N GLY A 81 -23.65 -23.71 5.85
CA GLY A 81 -23.43 -22.30 5.75
C GLY A 81 -22.93 -21.85 4.39
N GLU A 82 -22.43 -20.64 4.37
CA GLU A 82 -21.84 -20.05 3.16
C GLU A 82 -20.47 -19.47 3.46
N VAL A 83 -19.66 -19.46 2.42
CA VAL A 83 -18.34 -18.86 2.44
C VAL A 83 -18.21 -17.92 1.25
N ASN A 84 -17.73 -16.72 1.53
CA ASN A 84 -17.34 -15.72 0.54
C ASN A 84 -15.83 -15.58 0.60
N TYR A 85 -15.15 -15.67 -0.52
CA TYR A 85 -13.70 -15.60 -0.62
C TYR A 85 -13.25 -14.83 -1.84
N LEU A 86 -12.00 -14.41 -1.88
CA LEU A 86 -11.38 -13.82 -3.07
C LEU A 86 -10.57 -14.88 -3.80
N ASP A 87 -10.72 -14.88 -5.14
CA ASP A 87 -9.89 -15.69 -6.01
C ASP A 87 -8.48 -15.08 -6.23
N ASP A 88 -7.66 -15.71 -7.06
CA ASP A 88 -6.30 -15.26 -7.39
C ASP A 88 -6.25 -13.88 -8.07
N LYS A 89 -7.38 -13.43 -8.62
CA LYS A 89 -7.54 -12.10 -9.26
C LYS A 89 -8.23 -11.08 -8.36
N ALA A 90 -8.35 -11.40 -7.06
CA ALA A 90 -9.08 -10.61 -6.08
C ALA A 90 -10.55 -10.37 -6.46
N GLN A 91 -11.17 -11.32 -7.20
CA GLN A 91 -12.59 -11.28 -7.50
C GLN A 91 -13.37 -12.02 -6.42
N PRO A 92 -14.50 -11.44 -5.93
CA PRO A 92 -15.31 -12.09 -4.91
C PRO A 92 -16.02 -13.32 -5.50
N GLN A 93 -15.89 -14.43 -4.79
CA GLN A 93 -16.55 -15.70 -5.09
C GLN A 93 -17.37 -16.13 -3.88
N ARG A 94 -18.41 -16.92 -4.13
CA ARG A 94 -19.30 -17.46 -3.11
C ARG A 94 -19.45 -18.98 -3.29
N ALA A 95 -19.38 -19.70 -2.18
CA ALA A 95 -19.67 -21.13 -2.13
C ALA A 95 -20.59 -21.44 -0.94
N VAL A 96 -21.30 -22.57 -1.02
CA VAL A 96 -22.14 -23.08 0.06
C VAL A 96 -21.53 -24.40 0.53
N PHE A 97 -21.47 -24.61 1.83
CA PHE A 97 -21.04 -25.86 2.41
C PHE A 97 -22.17 -26.48 3.24
N THR A 98 -22.22 -27.80 3.24
CA THR A 98 -23.23 -28.59 3.98
C THR A 98 -22.62 -29.37 5.13
N THR A 99 -21.32 -29.34 5.28
CA THR A 99 -20.55 -29.92 6.35
C THR A 99 -19.19 -29.24 6.46
N LEU A 100 -18.58 -29.30 7.63
CA LEU A 100 -17.21 -28.85 7.89
C LEU A 100 -16.31 -30.09 8.16
N PRO A 101 -15.00 -30.01 7.88
CA PRO A 101 -14.28 -28.88 7.32
C PRO A 101 -14.52 -28.67 5.81
N TRP A 102 -14.58 -27.40 5.39
CA TRP A 102 -14.58 -27.01 3.98
C TRP A 102 -13.21 -26.46 3.61
N LYS A 103 -12.70 -26.83 2.44
CA LYS A 103 -11.36 -26.45 2.00
C LYS A 103 -11.35 -26.09 0.51
N LEU A 104 -10.63 -25.00 0.18
CA LEU A 104 -10.40 -24.59 -1.20
C LEU A 104 -8.90 -24.25 -1.38
N THR A 105 -8.29 -24.80 -2.42
CA THR A 105 -6.91 -24.49 -2.80
C THR A 105 -6.91 -23.69 -4.09
N ILE A 106 -6.21 -22.55 -4.09
CA ILE A 106 -5.99 -21.69 -5.25
C ILE A 106 -4.49 -21.67 -5.52
N THR A 107 -4.08 -22.13 -6.70
CA THR A 107 -2.70 -22.07 -7.15
C THR A 107 -2.49 -20.84 -8.02
N THR A 108 -1.51 -20.00 -7.68
CA THR A 108 -1.20 -18.77 -8.40
C THR A 108 0.30 -18.58 -8.61
N THR A 109 0.66 -17.86 -9.65
CA THR A 109 2.04 -17.46 -9.95
C THR A 109 2.32 -16.02 -9.57
N MET A 110 1.35 -15.31 -9.00
CA MET A 110 1.52 -13.94 -8.54
C MET A 110 2.45 -13.88 -7.32
N THR A 111 3.35 -12.94 -7.30
CA THR A 111 4.31 -12.77 -6.18
C THR A 111 3.65 -12.41 -4.86
N SER A 112 2.49 -11.76 -4.92
CA SER A 112 1.69 -11.38 -3.75
C SER A 112 0.21 -11.46 -4.11
N VAL A 113 -0.58 -12.08 -3.25
CA VAL A 113 -2.03 -12.21 -3.40
C VAL A 113 -2.71 -11.69 -2.14
N PHE A 114 -3.74 -10.90 -2.33
CA PHE A 114 -4.64 -10.51 -1.25
C PHE A 114 -5.65 -11.64 -1.03
N ALA A 115 -5.53 -12.32 0.09
CA ALA A 115 -6.42 -13.42 0.45
C ALA A 115 -7.41 -12.99 1.53
N ASN A 116 -8.68 -13.27 1.29
CA ASN A 116 -9.77 -12.93 2.21
C ASN A 116 -10.84 -14.01 2.17
N VAL A 117 -11.31 -14.40 3.33
CA VAL A 117 -12.42 -15.36 3.47
C VAL A 117 -13.33 -14.97 4.61
N VAL A 118 -14.62 -14.99 4.36
CA VAL A 118 -15.68 -14.79 5.35
C VAL A 118 -16.60 -15.98 5.30
N ALA A 119 -16.83 -16.62 6.43
CA ALA A 119 -17.77 -17.74 6.50
C ALA A 119 -18.81 -17.51 7.60
N MET A 120 -20.02 -17.97 7.35
CA MET A 120 -21.11 -17.99 8.31
C MET A 120 -21.76 -19.37 8.30
N GLY A 121 -21.97 -19.94 9.48
CA GLY A 121 -22.58 -21.24 9.67
C GLY A 121 -23.77 -21.22 10.63
N ASP A 122 -24.56 -22.28 10.61
CA ASP A 122 -25.70 -22.51 11.52
C ASP A 122 -25.28 -23.10 12.87
N SER A 123 -23.98 -23.23 13.11
CA SER A 123 -23.41 -23.69 14.40
C SER A 123 -23.02 -22.52 15.29
N ASP A 124 -22.82 -22.84 16.57
CA ASP A 124 -22.37 -21.86 17.58
C ASP A 124 -20.84 -21.68 17.60
N GLU A 125 -20.13 -22.43 16.78
CA GLU A 125 -18.67 -22.34 16.66
C GLU A 125 -18.25 -22.54 15.21
N ILE A 126 -17.39 -21.64 14.71
CA ILE A 126 -16.79 -21.74 13.39
C ILE A 126 -15.40 -21.08 13.40
N GLY A 127 -14.47 -21.66 12.67
CA GLY A 127 -13.14 -21.10 12.50
C GLY A 127 -12.77 -20.98 11.03
N CYS A 128 -11.89 -20.04 10.72
CA CYS A 128 -11.25 -19.94 9.42
C CYS A 128 -9.72 -19.97 9.55
N ARG A 129 -9.07 -20.43 8.49
CA ARG A 129 -7.62 -20.43 8.37
C ARG A 129 -7.23 -20.16 6.92
N ILE A 130 -6.21 -19.33 6.73
CA ILE A 130 -5.57 -19.08 5.44
C ILE A 130 -4.14 -19.58 5.51
N LEU A 131 -3.79 -20.51 4.59
CA LEU A 131 -2.43 -20.98 4.46
C LEU A 131 -1.83 -20.52 3.14
N SER A 132 -0.53 -20.24 3.14
CA SER A 132 0.25 -20.00 1.93
C SER A 132 1.42 -20.99 1.91
N ASN A 133 1.50 -21.82 0.88
CA ASN A 133 2.49 -22.91 0.77
C ASN A 133 2.57 -23.82 2.00
N GLY A 134 1.42 -24.10 2.62
CA GLY A 134 1.32 -24.94 3.83
C GLY A 134 1.60 -24.22 5.15
N GLU A 135 2.01 -22.95 5.12
CA GLU A 135 2.22 -22.13 6.32
C GLU A 135 0.95 -21.34 6.65
N VAL A 136 0.48 -21.43 7.90
CA VAL A 136 -0.67 -20.66 8.38
C VAL A 136 -0.30 -19.18 8.45
N LYS A 137 -1.03 -18.34 7.74
CA LYS A 137 -0.83 -16.88 7.69
C LYS A 137 -1.84 -16.12 8.53
N ASP A 138 -3.06 -16.65 8.66
CA ASP A 138 -4.09 -16.12 9.54
C ASP A 138 -5.02 -17.23 9.98
N GLU A 139 -5.49 -17.16 11.23
CA GLU A 139 -6.43 -18.09 11.82
C GLU A 139 -7.30 -17.36 12.83
N GLN A 140 -8.61 -17.52 12.71
CA GLN A 140 -9.60 -16.90 13.60
C GLN A 140 -10.68 -17.93 13.96
N ASN A 141 -11.24 -17.78 15.16
CA ASN A 141 -12.34 -18.56 15.67
C ASN A 141 -13.44 -17.64 16.20
N ALA A 142 -14.68 -18.00 15.97
CA ALA A 142 -15.85 -17.33 16.49
C ALA A 142 -16.74 -18.32 17.24
N SER A 143 -17.22 -17.92 18.42
CA SER A 143 -18.11 -18.71 19.28
C SER A 143 -19.31 -17.85 19.66
N ASN A 144 -20.38 -17.90 18.86
CA ASN A 144 -21.64 -17.23 19.07
C ASN A 144 -22.74 -17.88 18.22
N HIS A 145 -24.00 -17.64 18.55
CA HIS A 145 -25.10 -18.21 17.77
C HIS A 145 -25.08 -17.77 16.31
N ASN A 146 -25.19 -18.72 15.36
CA ASN A 146 -24.95 -18.50 13.93
C ASN A 146 -23.59 -17.85 13.68
N ALA A 147 -22.54 -18.50 14.15
CA ALA A 147 -21.21 -17.94 14.18
C ALA A 147 -20.73 -17.51 12.80
N GLN A 148 -20.12 -16.33 12.76
CA GLN A 148 -19.47 -15.76 11.59
C GLN A 148 -18.00 -15.53 11.88
N VAL A 149 -17.15 -15.88 10.94
CA VAL A 149 -15.69 -15.74 11.06
C VAL A 149 -15.12 -15.05 9.84
N PHE A 150 -14.01 -14.33 10.05
CA PHE A 150 -13.32 -13.56 9.02
C PHE A 150 -11.81 -13.76 9.15
N CYS A 151 -11.16 -14.19 8.07
CA CYS A 151 -9.72 -14.28 7.96
C CYS A 151 -9.22 -13.45 6.78
N MET A 152 -8.07 -12.77 6.94
CA MET A 152 -7.51 -11.90 5.90
C MET A 152 -5.98 -11.86 5.94
N VAL A 153 -5.36 -12.04 4.77
CA VAL A 153 -3.92 -11.88 4.57
C VAL A 153 -3.67 -10.85 3.46
N LYS A 154 -2.99 -9.76 3.81
CA LYS A 154 -2.72 -8.66 2.87
C LYS A 154 -1.72 -9.03 1.78
N SER A 155 -0.84 -9.98 2.06
CA SER A 155 0.18 -10.49 1.14
C SER A 155 0.45 -11.95 1.47
N ALA A 156 -0.22 -12.84 0.79
CA ALA A 156 -0.03 -14.28 0.89
C ALA A 156 1.01 -14.75 -0.12
#